data_0b8c8d03e220d795ec6a9b9ba20f7f0e
#
_entry.id   0b8c8d03e220d795ec6a9b9ba20f7f0e
#
_cell.length_a   1.000
_cell.length_b   1.000
_cell.length_c   1.000
_cell.angle_alpha   90.00
_cell.angle_beta   90.00
_cell.angle_gamma   90.00
#
_symmetry.space_group_name_H-M   'P 1'
#
loop_
_entity.id
_entity.type
_entity.pdbx_description
1 polymer ?
#
loop_
_entity_poly.entity_id
_entity_poly.type
_entity_poly.pdbx_seq_one_letter_code
_entity_poly.pdbx_strand_id
1 'polypeptide(L)'
;DSDPYMYRLQQLGLDARHVQKIPDSFTAQAFITTDLDDNQITAFHPGAMNFSHLNHVADAQGLTIGIVAPDGREGMMQHAQEFHDAGVPFIFDPGQGLPLFSGGELLNFLQLADYCCVNDYEARLLSEKTGKPIGELAGLVDALVVTLGANGAEIHAGGQRLDIPSAKPDD
;
A
#
# COMPACT_ATOMS: atom_id res chain seq x y z
N ASP A 1 -8.04 -8.71 -21.95
CA ASP A 1 -8.84 -9.03 -20.76
C ASP A 1 -9.38 -7.78 -20.05
N SER A 2 -8.75 -6.62 -20.21
CA SER A 2 -9.16 -5.36 -19.56
C SER A 2 -10.42 -4.69 -20.14
N ASP A 3 -10.85 -5.02 -21.36
CA ASP A 3 -11.97 -4.35 -22.03
C ASP A 3 -13.30 -4.37 -21.26
N PRO A 4 -13.72 -5.50 -20.66
CA PRO A 4 -14.93 -5.53 -19.83
C PRO A 4 -14.84 -4.60 -18.61
N TYR A 5 -13.65 -4.46 -18.01
CA TYR A 5 -13.40 -3.55 -16.90
C TYR A 5 -13.50 -2.09 -17.33
N MET A 6 -12.86 -1.72 -18.42
CA MET A 6 -12.92 -0.37 -18.98
C MET A 6 -14.35 0.04 -19.30
N TYR A 7 -15.12 -0.87 -19.90
CA TYR A 7 -16.55 -0.66 -20.14
C TYR A 7 -17.33 -0.44 -18.84
N ARG A 8 -17.04 -1.24 -17.79
CA ARG A 8 -17.70 -1.09 -16.48
C ARG A 8 -17.38 0.24 -15.80
N LEU A 9 -16.10 0.67 -15.82
CA LEU A 9 -15.69 1.98 -15.29
C LEU A 9 -16.45 3.11 -15.98
N GLN A 10 -16.56 3.06 -17.32
CA GLN A 10 -17.31 4.04 -18.09
C GLN A 10 -18.80 4.06 -17.73
N GLN A 11 -19.43 2.88 -17.56
CA GLN A 11 -20.85 2.79 -17.13
C GLN A 11 -21.10 3.40 -15.75
N LEU A 12 -20.12 3.32 -14.86
CA LEU A 12 -20.18 3.91 -13.52
C LEU A 12 -19.81 5.39 -13.49
N GLY A 13 -19.44 5.99 -14.63
CA GLY A 13 -18.97 7.38 -14.70
C GLY A 13 -17.62 7.60 -14.00
N LEU A 14 -16.82 6.52 -13.80
CA LEU A 14 -15.50 6.63 -13.20
C LEU A 14 -14.48 7.05 -14.25
N ASP A 15 -13.60 7.96 -13.84
CA ASP A 15 -12.52 8.44 -14.69
C ASP A 15 -11.45 7.37 -14.86
N ALA A 16 -11.18 6.97 -16.08
CA ALA A 16 -10.20 5.95 -16.41
C ALA A 16 -8.96 6.52 -17.14
N ARG A 17 -8.75 7.85 -17.10
CA ARG A 17 -7.64 8.51 -17.83
C ARG A 17 -6.25 8.00 -17.44
N HIS A 18 -6.11 7.51 -16.22
CA HIS A 18 -4.84 6.96 -15.69
C HIS A 18 -4.78 5.43 -15.72
N VAL A 19 -5.78 4.77 -16.33
CA VAL A 19 -5.75 3.32 -16.54
C VAL A 19 -5.10 3.04 -17.89
N GLN A 20 -3.89 2.50 -17.86
CA GLN A 20 -3.15 2.16 -19.07
C GLN A 20 -3.34 0.70 -19.46
N LYS A 21 -3.46 0.45 -20.76
CA LYS A 21 -3.38 -0.89 -21.35
C LYS A 21 -1.91 -1.19 -21.67
N ILE A 22 -1.39 -2.27 -21.12
CA ILE A 22 -0.04 -2.72 -21.41
C ILE A 22 -0.10 -3.78 -22.51
N PRO A 23 0.46 -3.52 -23.70
CA PRO A 23 0.52 -4.52 -24.78
C PRO A 23 1.23 -5.79 -24.31
N ASP A 24 0.74 -6.94 -24.77
CA ASP A 24 1.32 -8.25 -24.51
C ASP A 24 1.39 -8.64 -23.02
N SER A 25 0.62 -7.98 -22.16
CA SER A 25 0.51 -8.31 -20.75
C SER A 25 -0.95 -8.50 -20.35
N PHE A 26 -1.20 -9.44 -19.44
CA PHE A 26 -2.52 -9.65 -18.86
C PHE A 26 -2.67 -8.86 -17.56
N THR A 27 -3.89 -8.57 -17.16
CA THR A 27 -4.21 -8.03 -15.84
C THR A 27 -3.66 -8.95 -14.74
N ALA A 28 -3.26 -8.39 -13.62
CA ALA A 28 -2.81 -9.14 -12.45
C ALA A 28 -3.86 -10.19 -12.03
N GLN A 29 -3.40 -11.38 -11.65
CA GLN A 29 -4.26 -12.51 -11.29
C GLN A 29 -3.79 -13.14 -9.98
N ALA A 30 -4.72 -13.41 -9.10
CA ALA A 30 -4.52 -14.18 -7.89
C ALA A 30 -5.32 -15.48 -7.94
N PHE A 31 -4.65 -16.61 -7.72
CA PHE A 31 -5.27 -17.93 -7.58
C PHE A 31 -5.16 -18.32 -6.11
N ILE A 32 -6.29 -18.28 -5.42
CA ILE A 32 -6.35 -18.51 -3.98
C ILE A 32 -6.97 -19.87 -3.72
N THR A 33 -6.25 -20.73 -3.02
CA THR A 33 -6.74 -22.02 -2.53
C THR A 33 -6.94 -21.93 -1.03
N THR A 34 -8.16 -22.19 -0.56
CA THR A 34 -8.52 -22.14 0.86
C THR A 34 -8.82 -23.55 1.34
N ASP A 35 -8.27 -23.95 2.48
CA ASP A 35 -8.59 -25.22 3.13
C ASP A 35 -9.84 -25.09 4.06
N LEU A 36 -10.19 -26.18 4.74
CA LEU A 36 -11.36 -26.23 5.64
C LEU A 36 -11.15 -25.43 6.94
N ASP A 37 -9.94 -25.05 7.25
CA ASP A 37 -9.57 -24.26 8.43
C ASP A 37 -9.32 -22.78 8.06
N ASP A 38 -9.79 -22.35 6.88
CA ASP A 38 -9.63 -21.01 6.33
C ASP A 38 -8.16 -20.56 6.08
N ASN A 39 -7.21 -21.49 6.04
CA ASN A 39 -5.86 -21.18 5.61
C ASN A 39 -5.81 -20.99 4.10
N GLN A 40 -5.12 -19.95 3.65
CA GLN A 40 -5.04 -19.59 2.23
C GLN A 40 -3.61 -19.69 1.70
N ILE A 41 -3.49 -20.31 0.53
CA ILE A 41 -2.28 -20.26 -0.29
C ILE A 41 -2.62 -19.49 -1.56
N THR A 42 -1.88 -18.42 -1.84
CA THR A 42 -2.08 -17.57 -3.01
C THR A 42 -0.93 -17.73 -4.00
N ALA A 43 -1.24 -18.15 -5.23
CA ALA A 43 -0.34 -18.00 -6.37
C ALA A 43 -0.71 -16.70 -7.09
N PHE A 44 0.22 -15.75 -7.12
CA PHE A 44 0.00 -14.42 -7.68
C PHE A 44 0.85 -14.20 -8.93
N HIS A 45 0.21 -13.73 -10.00
CA HIS A 45 0.86 -13.30 -11.22
C HIS A 45 0.62 -11.79 -11.41
N PRO A 46 1.65 -10.94 -11.31
CA PRO A 46 1.47 -9.48 -11.31
C PRO A 46 1.04 -8.92 -12.68
N GLY A 47 1.41 -9.56 -13.79
CA GLY A 47 1.00 -9.10 -15.12
C GLY A 47 1.32 -7.63 -15.38
N ALA A 48 0.33 -6.89 -15.84
CA ALA A 48 0.42 -5.45 -16.14
C ALA A 48 0.74 -4.59 -14.92
N MET A 49 0.51 -5.08 -13.70
CA MET A 49 0.86 -4.36 -12.46
C MET A 49 2.35 -4.05 -12.37
N ASN A 50 3.22 -4.90 -12.95
CA ASN A 50 4.66 -4.63 -12.99
C ASN A 50 5.06 -3.36 -13.77
N PHE A 51 4.13 -2.79 -14.52
CA PHE A 51 4.35 -1.60 -15.35
C PHE A 51 3.72 -0.35 -14.75
N SER A 52 3.35 -0.36 -13.47
CA SER A 52 2.74 0.79 -12.79
C SER A 52 3.60 2.06 -12.83
N HIS A 53 4.93 1.90 -12.92
CA HIS A 53 5.88 3.01 -13.11
C HIS A 53 5.70 3.80 -14.41
N LEU A 54 4.89 3.32 -15.36
CA LEU A 54 4.53 4.09 -16.57
C LEU A 54 3.50 5.19 -16.30
N ASN A 55 2.82 5.16 -15.16
CA ASN A 55 2.02 6.28 -14.67
C ASN A 55 2.89 7.17 -13.78
N HIS A 56 2.61 8.47 -13.78
CA HIS A 56 3.32 9.45 -12.97
C HIS A 56 2.36 10.25 -12.09
N VAL A 57 2.79 10.62 -10.90
CA VAL A 57 2.01 11.47 -10.00
C VAL A 57 1.72 12.83 -10.64
N ALA A 58 2.64 13.35 -11.45
CA ALA A 58 2.49 14.62 -12.17
C ALA A 58 1.35 14.61 -13.20
N ASP A 59 0.90 13.44 -13.67
CA ASP A 59 -0.22 13.33 -14.61
C ASP A 59 -1.58 13.59 -13.94
N ALA A 60 -1.65 13.50 -12.61
CA ALA A 60 -2.84 13.76 -11.82
C ALA A 60 -2.82 15.18 -11.24
N GLN A 61 -3.92 15.91 -11.42
CA GLN A 61 -4.04 17.29 -10.93
C GLN A 61 -4.95 17.37 -9.70
N GLY A 62 -4.66 18.33 -8.82
CA GLY A 62 -5.51 18.62 -7.65
C GLY A 62 -5.43 17.55 -6.57
N LEU A 63 -4.32 16.81 -6.51
CA LEU A 63 -4.08 15.83 -5.46
C LEU A 63 -3.92 16.54 -4.11
N THR A 64 -4.63 16.06 -3.10
CA THR A 64 -4.53 16.53 -1.72
C THR A 64 -3.84 15.51 -0.82
N ILE A 65 -3.90 14.24 -1.17
CA ILE A 65 -3.24 13.14 -0.50
C ILE A 65 -3.09 11.97 -1.49
N GLY A 66 -2.01 11.22 -1.37
CA GLY A 66 -1.75 10.00 -2.13
C GLY A 66 -1.74 8.76 -1.23
N ILE A 67 -1.68 7.59 -1.87
CA ILE A 67 -1.40 6.32 -1.21
C ILE A 67 -0.45 5.50 -2.09
N VAL A 68 0.61 5.00 -1.50
CA VAL A 68 1.51 4.00 -2.11
C VAL A 68 1.21 2.67 -1.44
N ALA A 69 0.37 1.88 -2.11
CA ALA A 69 -0.10 0.56 -1.70
C ALA A 69 0.59 -0.53 -2.52
N PRO A 70 0.39 -1.83 -2.22
CA PRO A 70 1.04 -2.93 -2.96
C PRO A 70 0.81 -2.86 -4.46
N ASP A 71 1.90 -2.70 -5.20
CA ASP A 71 1.93 -2.55 -6.65
C ASP A 71 3.27 -3.07 -7.20
N GLY A 72 3.55 -2.85 -8.49
CA GLY A 72 4.86 -3.11 -9.07
C GLY A 72 5.96 -2.42 -8.28
N ARG A 73 7.02 -3.18 -7.96
CA ARG A 73 8.11 -2.69 -7.10
C ARG A 73 8.69 -1.34 -7.56
N GLU A 74 8.93 -1.22 -8.88
CA GLU A 74 9.48 0.00 -9.48
C GLU A 74 8.51 1.17 -9.35
N GLY A 75 7.22 0.94 -9.62
CA GLY A 75 6.18 1.96 -9.47
C GLY A 75 6.03 2.44 -8.04
N MET A 76 6.04 1.54 -7.04
CA MET A 76 5.98 1.95 -5.63
C MET A 76 7.13 2.89 -5.26
N MET A 77 8.36 2.55 -5.64
CA MET A 77 9.54 3.39 -5.36
C MET A 77 9.46 4.75 -6.04
N GLN A 78 9.08 4.75 -7.32
CA GLN A 78 8.94 5.96 -8.13
C GLN A 78 7.84 6.87 -7.59
N HIS A 79 6.65 6.34 -7.36
CA HIS A 79 5.51 7.14 -6.91
C HIS A 79 5.74 7.74 -5.51
N ALA A 80 6.40 7.01 -4.60
CA ALA A 80 6.77 7.56 -3.30
C ALA A 80 7.69 8.79 -3.45
N GLN A 81 8.71 8.70 -4.32
CA GLN A 81 9.59 9.81 -4.60
C GLN A 81 8.85 10.97 -5.28
N GLU A 82 7.99 10.68 -6.25
CA GLU A 82 7.22 11.70 -6.98
C GLU A 82 6.22 12.43 -6.08
N PHE A 83 5.52 11.75 -5.15
CA PHE A 83 4.66 12.40 -4.16
C PHE A 83 5.45 13.33 -3.26
N HIS A 84 6.59 12.87 -2.74
CA HIS A 84 7.46 13.66 -1.90
C HIS A 84 7.96 14.92 -2.64
N ASP A 85 8.48 14.77 -3.86
CA ASP A 85 9.02 15.88 -4.67
C ASP A 85 7.92 16.88 -5.08
N ALA A 86 6.69 16.41 -5.26
CA ALA A 86 5.54 17.25 -5.54
C ALA A 86 4.97 17.96 -4.30
N GLY A 87 5.44 17.64 -3.10
CA GLY A 87 4.89 18.15 -1.85
C GLY A 87 3.44 17.70 -1.58
N VAL A 88 3.05 16.55 -2.13
CA VAL A 88 1.74 15.94 -1.91
C VAL A 88 1.89 14.88 -0.81
N PRO A 89 1.26 15.05 0.36
CA PRO A 89 1.36 14.07 1.43
C PRO A 89 0.83 12.72 0.98
N PHE A 90 1.45 11.64 1.46
CA PHE A 90 1.00 10.30 1.12
C PHE A 90 1.09 9.30 2.26
N ILE A 91 0.26 8.28 2.16
CA ILE A 91 0.23 7.12 3.05
C ILE A 91 1.05 6.02 2.41
N PHE A 92 2.02 5.47 3.14
CA PHE A 92 2.72 4.25 2.78
C PHE A 92 2.01 3.05 3.41
N ASP A 93 1.43 2.20 2.58
CA ASP A 93 0.81 0.92 2.95
C ASP A 93 1.53 -0.19 2.20
N PRO A 94 2.62 -0.76 2.73
CA PRO A 94 3.39 -1.78 2.01
C PRO A 94 2.63 -3.08 1.81
N GLY A 95 1.69 -3.41 2.70
CA GLY A 95 0.88 -4.62 2.65
C GLY A 95 1.69 -5.86 2.26
N GLN A 96 1.15 -6.65 1.34
CA GLN A 96 1.79 -7.86 0.80
C GLN A 96 3.07 -7.57 -0.04
N GLY A 97 3.34 -6.33 -0.40
CA GLY A 97 4.56 -5.90 -1.09
C GLY A 97 5.79 -5.79 -0.19
N LEU A 98 5.60 -5.74 1.14
CA LEU A 98 6.68 -5.54 2.11
C LEU A 98 7.87 -6.51 1.95
N PRO A 99 7.69 -7.81 1.65
CA PRO A 99 8.80 -8.74 1.42
C PRO A 99 9.69 -8.38 0.24
N LEU A 100 9.20 -7.63 -0.75
CA LEU A 100 9.93 -7.26 -1.98
C LEU A 100 11.06 -6.25 -1.73
N PHE A 101 11.05 -5.57 -0.59
CA PHE A 101 11.96 -4.48 -0.28
C PHE A 101 13.00 -4.87 0.77
N SER A 102 14.20 -4.32 0.64
CA SER A 102 15.23 -4.38 1.68
C SER A 102 14.88 -3.43 2.84
N GLY A 103 15.52 -3.64 4.01
CA GLY A 103 15.35 -2.73 5.14
C GLY A 103 15.73 -1.28 4.84
N GLY A 104 16.77 -1.06 4.01
CA GLY A 104 17.16 0.29 3.58
C GLY A 104 16.09 0.97 2.71
N GLU A 105 15.47 0.22 1.79
CA GLU A 105 14.39 0.73 0.93
C GLU A 105 13.13 1.04 1.75
N LEU A 106 12.79 0.19 2.74
CA LEU A 106 11.68 0.44 3.65
C LEU A 106 11.90 1.69 4.50
N LEU A 107 13.13 1.92 4.98
CA LEU A 107 13.48 3.17 5.68
C LEU A 107 13.34 4.38 4.75
N ASN A 108 13.71 4.26 3.48
CA ASN A 108 13.54 5.34 2.51
C ASN A 108 12.06 5.65 2.28
N PHE A 109 11.18 4.65 2.15
CA PHE A 109 9.73 4.90 2.06
C PHE A 109 9.20 5.66 3.27
N LEU A 110 9.58 5.25 4.48
CA LEU A 110 9.15 5.92 5.71
C LEU A 110 9.68 7.36 5.83
N GLN A 111 10.85 7.65 5.26
CA GLN A 111 11.41 9.02 5.25
C GLN A 111 10.71 9.94 4.23
N LEU A 112 10.14 9.37 3.18
CA LEU A 112 9.41 10.11 2.14
C LEU A 112 7.93 10.29 2.50
N ALA A 113 7.34 9.33 3.22
CA ALA A 113 5.92 9.29 3.54
C ALA A 113 5.56 10.19 4.74
N ASP A 114 4.35 10.72 4.73
CA ASP A 114 3.79 11.44 5.88
C ASP A 114 3.09 10.46 6.83
N TYR A 115 2.51 9.40 6.31
CA TYR A 115 1.78 8.38 7.09
C TYR A 115 2.22 6.97 6.71
N CYS A 116 2.15 6.05 7.67
CA CYS A 116 2.35 4.62 7.41
C CYS A 116 1.21 3.81 8.03
N CYS A 117 0.65 2.86 7.26
CA CYS A 117 -0.38 1.94 7.72
C CYS A 117 0.09 0.51 7.50
N VAL A 118 0.07 -0.30 8.55
CA VAL A 118 0.47 -1.71 8.53
C VAL A 118 -0.44 -2.52 9.46
N ASN A 119 -0.54 -3.82 9.25
CA ASN A 119 -1.12 -4.71 10.26
C ASN A 119 -0.04 -5.18 11.26
N ASP A 120 -0.43 -5.96 12.26
CA ASP A 120 0.48 -6.44 13.33
C ASP A 120 1.59 -7.36 12.79
N TYR A 121 1.31 -8.17 11.75
CA TYR A 121 2.31 -9.01 11.10
C TYR A 121 3.29 -8.16 10.29
N GLU A 122 2.78 -7.22 9.50
CA GLU A 122 3.57 -6.30 8.70
C GLU A 122 4.45 -5.39 9.58
N ALA A 123 3.93 -4.90 10.71
CA ALA A 123 4.69 -4.13 11.68
C ALA A 123 5.90 -4.90 12.24
N ARG A 124 5.71 -6.20 12.56
CA ARG A 124 6.83 -7.07 12.97
C ARG A 124 7.85 -7.24 11.86
N LEU A 125 7.39 -7.57 10.65
CA LEU A 125 8.27 -7.78 9.51
C LEU A 125 9.02 -6.50 9.13
N LEU A 126 8.36 -5.33 9.20
CA LEU A 126 8.97 -4.02 9.00
C LEU A 126 10.11 -3.78 10.01
N SER A 127 9.85 -4.06 11.29
CA SER A 127 10.86 -3.96 12.35
C SER A 127 12.02 -4.93 12.14
N GLU A 128 11.76 -6.18 11.77
CA GLU A 128 12.80 -7.18 11.49
C GLU A 128 13.69 -6.76 10.32
N LYS A 129 13.09 -6.35 9.21
CA LYS A 129 13.83 -5.96 8.00
C LYS A 129 14.66 -4.69 8.19
N THR A 130 14.13 -3.72 8.93
CA THR A 130 14.81 -2.44 9.16
C THR A 130 15.79 -2.49 10.33
N GLY A 131 15.67 -3.49 11.21
CA GLY A 131 16.44 -3.58 12.45
C GLY A 131 16.05 -2.54 13.50
N LYS A 132 14.88 -1.87 13.34
CA LYS A 132 14.40 -0.81 14.22
C LYS A 132 13.05 -1.17 14.84
N PRO A 133 12.85 -0.87 16.16
CA PRO A 133 11.54 -1.07 16.77
C PRO A 133 10.50 -0.11 16.18
N ILE A 134 9.22 -0.49 16.23
CA ILE A 134 8.13 0.27 15.62
C ILE A 134 8.05 1.72 16.14
N GLY A 135 8.38 1.93 17.41
CA GLY A 135 8.41 3.27 18.01
C GLY A 135 9.47 4.20 17.41
N GLU A 136 10.62 3.67 16.95
CA GLU A 136 11.61 4.46 16.21
C GLU A 136 11.14 4.72 14.77
N LEU A 137 10.53 3.74 14.12
CA LEU A 137 9.99 3.87 12.77
C LEU A 137 8.86 4.89 12.73
N ALA A 138 8.01 4.92 13.75
CA ALA A 138 6.96 5.93 13.90
C ALA A 138 7.48 7.37 14.01
N GLY A 139 8.73 7.54 14.44
CA GLY A 139 9.38 8.86 14.46
C GLY A 139 9.83 9.38 13.08
N LEU A 140 9.69 8.57 12.02
CA LEU A 140 10.03 8.95 10.64
C LEU A 140 8.83 9.50 9.87
N VAL A 141 7.63 9.34 10.38
CA VAL A 141 6.36 9.76 9.77
C VAL A 141 5.54 10.59 10.77
N ASP A 142 4.55 11.34 10.31
CA ASP A 142 3.64 12.09 11.17
C ASP A 142 2.75 11.17 12.00
N ALA A 143 2.30 10.07 11.41
CA ALA A 143 1.59 9.01 12.13
C ALA A 143 1.84 7.62 11.50
N LEU A 144 2.05 6.63 12.37
CA LEU A 144 2.11 5.21 12.02
C LEU A 144 0.94 4.49 12.69
N VAL A 145 0.13 3.83 11.87
CA VAL A 145 -1.05 3.07 12.30
C VAL A 145 -0.75 1.58 12.21
N VAL A 146 -0.99 0.86 13.29
CA VAL A 146 -0.92 -0.62 13.32
C VAL A 146 -2.31 -1.18 13.57
N THR A 147 -2.88 -1.87 12.59
CA THR A 147 -4.17 -2.55 12.75
C THR A 147 -4.00 -3.89 13.44
N LEU A 148 -4.89 -4.21 14.38
CA LEU A 148 -4.82 -5.38 15.27
C LEU A 148 -6.04 -6.31 15.12
N GLY A 149 -6.71 -6.27 13.97
CA GLY A 149 -7.91 -7.04 13.70
C GLY A 149 -9.02 -6.76 14.72
N ALA A 150 -9.54 -7.79 15.37
CA ALA A 150 -10.61 -7.65 16.37
C ALA A 150 -10.19 -6.82 17.62
N ASN A 151 -8.89 -6.58 17.82
CA ASN A 151 -8.38 -5.80 18.94
C ASN A 151 -8.30 -4.28 18.62
N GLY A 152 -8.71 -3.86 17.42
CA GLY A 152 -8.72 -2.46 17.03
C GLY A 152 -7.42 -2.03 16.34
N ALA A 153 -6.85 -0.89 16.74
CA ALA A 153 -5.63 -0.35 16.16
C ALA A 153 -4.82 0.45 17.18
N GLU A 154 -3.52 0.59 16.91
CA GLU A 154 -2.62 1.52 17.58
C GLU A 154 -2.24 2.64 16.62
N ILE A 155 -2.23 3.88 17.11
CA ILE A 155 -1.73 5.04 16.36
C ILE A 155 -0.53 5.60 17.12
N HIS A 156 0.61 5.66 16.46
CA HIS A 156 1.83 6.28 16.97
C HIS A 156 2.01 7.63 16.26
N ALA A 157 1.87 8.74 16.98
CA ALA A 157 1.99 10.10 16.45
C ALA A 157 2.52 11.05 17.52
N GLY A 158 3.43 11.97 17.13
CA GLY A 158 3.97 12.96 18.03
C GLY A 158 4.64 12.39 19.29
N GLY A 159 5.25 11.22 19.20
CA GLY A 159 5.86 10.50 20.32
C GLY A 159 4.88 9.87 21.30
N GLN A 160 3.60 9.85 20.98
CA GLN A 160 2.54 9.24 21.78
C GLN A 160 1.96 8.03 21.06
N ARG A 161 1.42 7.09 21.85
CA ARG A 161 0.63 5.97 21.36
C ARG A 161 -0.82 6.14 21.81
N LEU A 162 -1.76 5.98 20.87
CA LEU A 162 -3.18 5.96 21.11
C LEU A 162 -3.72 4.57 20.74
N ASP A 163 -4.45 3.96 21.65
CA ASP A 163 -5.12 2.67 21.41
C ASP A 163 -6.58 2.94 20.99
N ILE A 164 -6.96 2.45 19.83
CA ILE A 164 -8.30 2.61 19.25
C ILE A 164 -9.01 1.25 19.33
N PRO A 165 -10.07 1.11 20.12
CA PRO A 165 -10.81 -0.15 20.21
C PRO A 165 -11.54 -0.45 18.89
N SER A 166 -11.74 -1.73 18.57
CA SER A 166 -12.57 -2.12 17.45
C SER A 166 -14.04 -1.78 17.71
N ALA A 167 -14.77 -1.40 16.66
CA ALA A 167 -16.22 -1.32 16.72
C ALA A 167 -16.80 -2.73 16.96
N LYS A 168 -17.82 -2.82 17.83
CA LYS A 168 -18.58 -4.07 17.94
C LYS A 168 -19.51 -4.14 16.74
N PRO A 169 -19.52 -5.26 15.98
CA PRO A 169 -20.54 -5.43 14.96
C PRO A 169 -21.92 -5.48 15.62
N ASP A 170 -22.91 -4.86 14.98
CA ASP A 170 -24.31 -5.06 15.33
C ASP A 170 -24.70 -6.46 14.83
N ASP A 171 -25.34 -7.28 15.68
CA ASP A 171 -25.84 -8.62 15.36
C ASP A 171 -26.99 -8.57 14.32
#